data_af0b218694e1ce4365327b4f8f2643a2
#
_entry.id   af0b218694e1ce4365327b4f8f2643a2
#
_cell.length_a   1.000
_cell.length_b   1.000
_cell.length_c   1.000
_cell.angle_alpha   90.00
_cell.angle_beta   90.00
_cell.angle_gamma   90.00
#
_symmetry.space_group_name_H-M   'P 1'
#
loop_
_entity.id
_entity.type
_entity.pdbx_description
1 polymer ?
#
loop_
_entity_poly.entity_id
_entity_poly.type
_entity_poly.pdbx_seq_one_letter_code
_entity_poly.pdbx_strand_id
1 'polypeptide(L)'
;MDLRVERTRKSIHNAFIQLRSKKPLEKISIKELSELAVINKATFYAHYKDIYDLSDKLEDELIASIIKTVPNPEKIITDSANMTTFITAAFTSHKALLYTIFSDSRTGIFIKKLDAALKELHSASLIL
;
A
#
# COMPACT_ATOMS: atom_id res chain seq x y z
N MET A 1 13.62 -12.39 12.81
CA MET A 1 12.64 -12.44 11.71
C MET A 1 12.90 -13.65 10.82
N ASP A 2 11.88 -14.39 10.48
CA ASP A 2 12.00 -15.56 9.60
C ASP A 2 12.08 -15.11 8.14
N LEU A 3 13.23 -15.37 7.51
CA LEU A 3 13.47 -15.00 6.11
C LEU A 3 12.51 -15.69 5.13
N ARG A 4 12.08 -16.91 5.48
CA ARG A 4 11.13 -17.67 4.64
C ARG A 4 9.77 -16.97 4.61
N VAL A 5 9.30 -16.48 5.76
CA VAL A 5 8.03 -15.73 5.85
C VAL A 5 8.12 -14.46 5.01
N GLU A 6 9.24 -13.73 5.11
CA GLU A 6 9.45 -12.50 4.32
C GLU A 6 9.46 -12.77 2.82
N ARG A 7 10.13 -13.85 2.39
CA ARG A 7 10.15 -14.24 0.98
C ARG A 7 8.75 -14.56 0.46
N THR A 8 7.96 -15.27 1.26
CA THR A 8 6.59 -15.61 0.92
C THR A 8 5.74 -14.35 0.77
N ARG A 9 5.85 -13.42 1.73
CA ARG A 9 5.13 -12.14 1.64
C ARG A 9 5.49 -11.38 0.38
N LYS A 10 6.78 -11.28 0.05
CA LYS A 10 7.25 -10.62 -1.17
C LYS A 10 6.71 -11.29 -2.43
N SER A 11 6.70 -12.61 -2.47
CA SER A 11 6.14 -13.36 -3.61
C SER A 11 4.67 -13.06 -3.79
N ILE A 12 3.90 -13.04 -2.71
CA ILE A 12 2.48 -12.71 -2.74
C ILE A 12 2.27 -11.27 -3.23
N HIS A 13 3.04 -10.31 -2.70
CA HIS A 13 2.94 -8.90 -3.07
C HIS A 13 3.25 -8.69 -4.55
N ASN A 14 4.33 -9.30 -5.05
CA ASN A 14 4.71 -9.17 -6.45
C ASN A 14 3.65 -9.76 -7.38
N ALA A 15 3.13 -10.94 -7.04
CA ALA A 15 2.06 -11.59 -7.80
C ALA A 15 0.80 -10.72 -7.81
N PHE A 16 0.45 -10.15 -6.66
CA PHE A 16 -0.70 -9.27 -6.52
C PHE A 16 -0.58 -8.03 -7.41
N ILE A 17 0.57 -7.36 -7.36
CA ILE A 17 0.82 -6.17 -8.18
C ILE A 17 0.70 -6.49 -9.67
N GLN A 18 1.27 -7.61 -10.11
CA GLN A 18 1.16 -8.05 -11.50
C GLN A 18 -0.28 -8.27 -11.93
N LEU A 19 -1.06 -8.98 -11.10
CA LEU A 19 -2.46 -9.27 -11.43
C LEU A 19 -3.31 -8.01 -11.40
N ARG A 20 -3.07 -7.11 -10.43
CA ARG A 20 -3.81 -5.85 -10.33
C ARG A 20 -3.53 -4.91 -11.51
N SER A 21 -2.37 -5.03 -12.15
CA SER A 21 -2.06 -4.23 -13.34
C SER A 21 -2.88 -4.67 -14.55
N LYS A 22 -3.48 -5.86 -14.50
CA LYS A 22 -4.23 -6.45 -15.63
C LYS A 22 -5.73 -6.53 -15.37
N LYS A 23 -6.15 -6.61 -14.12
CA LYS A 23 -7.56 -6.80 -13.77
C LYS A 23 -7.92 -6.17 -12.43
N PRO A 24 -9.20 -5.83 -12.23
CA PRO A 24 -9.65 -5.25 -10.96
C PRO A 24 -9.59 -6.29 -9.83
N LEU A 25 -9.59 -5.77 -8.60
CA LEU A 25 -9.43 -6.57 -7.39
C LEU A 25 -10.42 -7.74 -7.31
N GLU A 26 -11.68 -7.48 -7.58
CA GLU A 26 -12.75 -8.48 -7.48
C GLU A 26 -12.65 -9.62 -8.51
N LYS A 27 -11.79 -9.46 -9.51
CA LYS A 27 -11.57 -10.49 -10.54
C LYS A 27 -10.34 -11.36 -10.27
N ILE A 28 -9.59 -11.08 -9.21
CA ILE A 28 -8.40 -11.86 -8.86
C ILE A 28 -8.80 -13.03 -7.97
N SER A 29 -8.49 -14.25 -8.41
CA SER A 29 -8.73 -15.44 -7.60
C SER A 29 -7.50 -15.79 -6.77
N ILE A 30 -7.73 -16.43 -5.62
CA ILE A 30 -6.63 -16.92 -4.78
C ILE A 30 -5.83 -17.99 -5.51
N LYS A 31 -6.53 -18.77 -6.37
CA LYS A 31 -5.87 -19.80 -7.18
C LYS A 31 -4.82 -19.19 -8.10
N GLU A 32 -5.20 -18.20 -8.92
CA GLU A 32 -4.25 -17.60 -9.87
C GLU A 32 -3.14 -16.84 -9.15
N LEU A 33 -3.46 -16.16 -8.04
CA LEU A 33 -2.46 -15.47 -7.24
C LEU A 33 -1.44 -16.46 -6.67
N SER A 34 -1.92 -17.56 -6.11
CA SER A 34 -1.07 -18.59 -5.51
C SER A 34 -0.17 -19.26 -6.56
N GLU A 35 -0.71 -19.53 -7.72
CA GLU A 35 0.07 -20.11 -8.82
C GLU A 35 1.19 -19.16 -9.25
N LEU A 36 0.87 -17.89 -9.40
CA LEU A 36 1.86 -16.89 -9.81
C LEU A 36 2.93 -16.66 -8.73
N ALA A 37 2.53 -16.69 -7.47
CA ALA A 37 3.44 -16.54 -6.33
C ALA A 37 4.23 -17.82 -6.02
N VAL A 38 3.90 -18.93 -6.69
CA VAL A 38 4.50 -20.25 -6.48
C VAL A 38 4.34 -20.71 -5.03
N ILE A 39 3.10 -20.62 -4.54
CA ILE A 39 2.70 -21.09 -3.22
C ILE A 39 1.40 -21.89 -3.34
N ASN A 40 1.05 -22.63 -2.29
CA ASN A 40 -0.26 -23.25 -2.24
C ASN A 40 -1.27 -22.33 -1.54
N LYS A 41 -2.57 -22.64 -1.67
CA LYS A 41 -3.63 -21.84 -1.06
C LYS A 41 -3.52 -21.76 0.46
N ALA A 42 -3.10 -22.86 1.09
CA ALA A 42 -2.94 -22.89 2.55
C ALA A 42 -1.90 -21.86 3.00
N THR A 43 -0.82 -21.70 2.25
CA THR A 43 0.19 -20.69 2.54
C THR A 43 -0.39 -19.28 2.43
N PHE A 44 -1.19 -19.02 1.39
CA PHE A 44 -1.87 -17.73 1.26
C PHE A 44 -2.75 -17.47 2.49
N TYR A 45 -3.59 -18.43 2.86
CA TYR A 45 -4.54 -18.26 3.98
C TYR A 45 -3.85 -18.22 5.36
N ALA A 46 -2.58 -18.62 5.44
CA ALA A 46 -1.81 -18.42 6.67
C ALA A 46 -1.46 -16.93 6.87
N HIS A 47 -1.44 -16.15 5.79
CA HIS A 47 -1.07 -14.71 5.84
C HIS A 47 -2.28 -13.78 5.73
N TYR A 48 -3.28 -14.14 4.93
CA TYR A 48 -4.41 -13.25 4.59
C TYR A 48 -5.72 -14.03 4.59
N LYS A 49 -6.80 -13.36 4.97
CA LYS A 49 -8.14 -13.96 4.98
C LYS A 49 -8.70 -14.14 3.57
N ASP A 50 -8.47 -13.14 2.71
CA ASP A 50 -8.95 -13.11 1.34
C ASP A 50 -8.18 -12.04 0.56
N ILE A 51 -8.58 -11.81 -0.68
CA ILE A 51 -7.92 -10.83 -1.55
C ILE A 51 -8.10 -9.38 -1.04
N TYR A 52 -9.23 -9.08 -0.40
CA TYR A 52 -9.50 -7.75 0.14
C TYR A 52 -8.63 -7.47 1.36
N ASP A 53 -8.42 -8.47 2.20
CA ASP A 53 -7.51 -8.38 3.35
C ASP A 53 -6.08 -8.11 2.88
N LEU A 54 -5.63 -8.79 1.83
CA LEU A 54 -4.33 -8.55 1.23
C LEU A 54 -4.22 -7.11 0.73
N SER A 55 -5.22 -6.64 0.00
CA SER A 55 -5.25 -5.27 -0.53
C SER A 55 -5.17 -4.24 0.60
N ASP A 56 -5.96 -4.42 1.64
CA ASP A 56 -5.98 -3.51 2.80
C ASP A 56 -4.61 -3.45 3.48
N LYS A 57 -4.00 -4.60 3.72
CA LYS A 57 -2.69 -4.66 4.38
C LYS A 57 -1.59 -4.02 3.54
N LEU A 58 -1.63 -4.21 2.22
CA LEU A 58 -0.69 -3.57 1.32
C LEU A 58 -0.86 -2.05 1.30
N GLU A 59 -2.11 -1.59 1.28
CA GLU A 59 -2.40 -0.15 1.34
C GLU A 59 -1.88 0.45 2.64
N ASP A 60 -2.10 -0.23 3.77
CA ASP A 60 -1.65 0.23 5.08
C ASP A 60 -0.12 0.28 5.16
N GLU A 61 0.55 -0.74 4.63
CA GLU A 61 2.01 -0.76 4.57
C GLU A 61 2.57 0.36 3.70
N LEU A 62 1.92 0.61 2.56
CA LEU A 62 2.32 1.69 1.67
C LEU A 62 2.16 3.05 2.35
N ILE A 63 1.03 3.27 3.03
CA ILE A 63 0.79 4.50 3.77
C ILE A 63 1.85 4.69 4.86
N ALA A 64 2.16 3.64 5.62
CA ALA A 64 3.20 3.69 6.64
C ALA A 64 4.57 4.08 6.05
N SER A 65 4.91 3.52 4.88
CA SER A 65 6.15 3.87 4.19
C SER A 65 6.17 5.33 3.76
N ILE A 66 5.05 5.81 3.22
CA ILE A 66 4.92 7.21 2.77
C ILE A 66 5.04 8.16 3.96
N ILE A 67 4.36 7.87 5.06
CA ILE A 67 4.35 8.71 6.25
C ILE A 67 5.77 8.88 6.83
N LYS A 68 6.59 7.84 6.78
CA LYS A 68 7.97 7.90 7.26
C LYS A 68 8.83 8.90 6.49
N THR A 69 8.45 9.23 5.27
CA THR A 69 9.24 10.12 4.40
C THR A 69 8.82 11.57 4.49
N VAL A 70 7.81 11.92 5.29
CA VAL A 70 7.32 13.30 5.42
C VAL A 70 8.40 14.14 6.08
N PRO A 71 8.97 15.15 5.37
CA PRO A 71 10.12 15.90 5.88
C PRO A 71 9.80 16.92 6.97
N ASN A 72 8.63 17.55 6.91
CA ASN A 72 8.22 18.58 7.86
C ASN A 72 6.75 18.37 8.23
N PRO A 73 6.46 17.41 9.15
CA PRO A 73 5.07 17.08 9.49
C PRO A 73 4.22 18.27 9.93
N GLU A 74 4.82 19.23 10.61
CA GLU A 74 4.11 20.41 11.10
C GLU A 74 3.65 21.34 9.97
N LYS A 75 4.25 21.23 8.79
CA LYS A 75 3.91 22.06 7.62
C LYS A 75 3.22 21.32 6.50
N ILE A 76 3.08 20.00 6.62
CA ILE A 76 2.64 19.16 5.50
C ILE A 76 1.24 19.54 4.98
N ILE A 77 0.34 19.99 5.87
CA ILE A 77 -1.02 20.37 5.50
C ILE A 77 -1.14 21.86 5.15
N THR A 78 -0.33 22.70 5.81
CA THR A 78 -0.46 24.16 5.72
C THR A 78 0.42 24.80 4.64
N ASP A 79 1.44 24.09 4.16
CA ASP A 79 2.38 24.60 3.17
C ASP A 79 2.23 23.81 1.86
N SER A 80 1.67 24.45 0.84
CA SER A 80 1.41 23.81 -0.45
C SER A 80 2.70 23.36 -1.16
N ALA A 81 3.80 24.07 -0.98
CA ALA A 81 5.08 23.68 -1.57
C ALA A 81 5.61 22.39 -0.94
N ASN A 82 5.52 22.25 0.39
CA ASN A 82 5.87 21.02 1.10
C ASN A 82 4.98 19.87 0.66
N MET A 83 3.67 20.09 0.54
CA MET A 83 2.72 19.08 0.11
C MET A 83 3.05 18.61 -1.30
N THR A 84 3.32 19.52 -2.22
CA THR A 84 3.66 19.19 -3.60
C THR A 84 4.95 18.37 -3.67
N THR A 85 5.98 18.80 -2.95
CA THR A 85 7.26 18.08 -2.88
C THR A 85 7.07 16.66 -2.32
N PHE A 86 6.30 16.55 -1.25
CA PHE A 86 5.99 15.27 -0.63
C PHE A 86 5.26 14.33 -1.59
N ILE A 87 4.20 14.81 -2.26
CA ILE A 87 3.41 14.00 -3.19
C ILE A 87 4.29 13.52 -4.35
N THR A 88 5.12 14.41 -4.89
CA THR A 88 6.02 14.07 -6.00
C THR A 88 7.02 12.99 -5.57
N ALA A 89 7.64 13.14 -4.42
CA ALA A 89 8.58 12.16 -3.90
C ALA A 89 7.92 10.80 -3.63
N ALA A 90 6.73 10.82 -3.04
CA ALA A 90 5.97 9.60 -2.77
C ALA A 90 5.59 8.88 -4.04
N PHE A 91 5.13 9.62 -5.06
CA PHE A 91 4.78 9.04 -6.36
C PHE A 91 5.99 8.42 -7.04
N THR A 92 7.13 9.07 -6.99
CA THR A 92 8.37 8.57 -7.58
C THR A 92 8.84 7.29 -6.89
N SER A 93 8.80 7.28 -5.55
CA SER A 93 9.30 6.16 -4.76
C SER A 93 8.41 4.92 -4.81
N HIS A 94 7.10 5.11 -5.00
CA HIS A 94 6.11 4.01 -4.94
C HIS A 94 5.29 3.90 -6.22
N LYS A 95 5.89 4.26 -7.35
CA LYS A 95 5.20 4.41 -8.63
C LYS A 95 4.34 3.22 -9.04
N ALA A 96 4.91 2.02 -9.01
CA ALA A 96 4.20 0.82 -9.49
C ALA A 96 2.96 0.53 -8.66
N LEU A 97 3.09 0.59 -7.34
CA LEU A 97 1.99 0.28 -6.43
C LEU A 97 0.92 1.37 -6.44
N LEU A 98 1.33 2.64 -6.45
CA LEU A 98 0.39 3.76 -6.53
C LEU A 98 -0.39 3.74 -7.84
N TYR A 99 0.30 3.46 -8.95
CA TYR A 99 -0.37 3.34 -10.26
C TYR A 99 -1.44 2.26 -10.21
N THR A 100 -1.13 1.12 -9.62
CA THR A 100 -2.07 0.02 -9.47
C THR A 100 -3.29 0.42 -8.64
N ILE A 101 -3.07 1.09 -7.50
CA ILE A 101 -4.14 1.54 -6.61
C ILE A 101 -5.03 2.59 -7.28
N PHE A 102 -4.43 3.57 -7.97
CA PHE A 102 -5.16 4.65 -8.62
C PHE A 102 -5.87 4.25 -9.91
N SER A 103 -5.73 3.00 -10.34
CA SER A 103 -6.38 2.53 -11.56
C SER A 103 -7.76 1.93 -11.33
N ASP A 104 -8.28 1.90 -10.09
CA ASP A 104 -9.55 1.22 -9.80
C ASP A 104 -10.39 1.92 -8.74
N SER A 105 -11.47 1.22 -8.33
CA SER A 105 -12.47 1.69 -7.38
C SER A 105 -11.96 1.87 -5.95
N ARG A 106 -10.77 1.35 -5.63
CA ARG A 106 -10.20 1.47 -4.28
C ARG A 106 -9.46 2.78 -4.05
N THR A 107 -9.30 3.59 -5.10
CA THR A 107 -8.62 4.89 -5.02
C THR A 107 -9.18 5.77 -3.90
N GLY A 108 -10.51 5.87 -3.82
CA GLY A 108 -11.15 6.69 -2.80
C GLY A 108 -10.85 6.22 -1.38
N ILE A 109 -10.83 4.91 -1.16
CA ILE A 109 -10.50 4.31 0.14
C ILE A 109 -9.06 4.65 0.52
N PHE A 110 -8.13 4.47 -0.41
CA PHE A 110 -6.72 4.78 -0.18
C PHE A 110 -6.51 6.25 0.14
N ILE A 111 -7.14 7.15 -0.61
CA ILE A 111 -7.02 8.59 -0.38
C ILE A 111 -7.52 8.96 1.02
N LYS A 112 -8.64 8.40 1.46
CA LYS A 112 -9.16 8.64 2.80
C LYS A 112 -8.20 8.16 3.88
N LYS A 113 -7.62 6.98 3.71
CA LYS A 113 -6.65 6.45 4.65
C LYS A 113 -5.40 7.32 4.73
N LEU A 114 -4.90 7.76 3.58
CA LEU A 114 -3.71 8.62 3.51
C LEU A 114 -4.00 9.97 4.15
N ASP A 115 -5.15 10.57 3.85
CA ASP A 115 -5.55 11.86 4.43
C ASP A 115 -5.63 11.78 5.95
N ALA A 116 -6.26 10.74 6.48
CA ALA A 116 -6.36 10.51 7.92
C ALA A 116 -4.97 10.35 8.56
N ALA A 117 -4.09 9.59 7.92
CA ALA A 117 -2.74 9.38 8.42
C ALA A 117 -1.91 10.67 8.43
N LEU A 118 -2.05 11.50 7.40
CA LEU A 118 -1.35 12.79 7.33
C LEU A 118 -1.85 13.77 8.38
N LYS A 119 -3.16 13.81 8.62
CA LYS A 119 -3.75 14.67 9.65
C LYS A 119 -3.32 14.25 11.04
N GLU A 120 -3.28 12.95 11.29
CA GLU A 120 -2.80 12.41 12.58
C GLU A 120 -1.33 12.75 12.80
N LEU A 121 -0.49 12.58 11.77
CA LEU A 121 0.91 12.93 11.85
C LEU A 121 1.11 14.42 12.12
N HIS A 122 0.36 15.28 11.44
CA HIS A 122 0.42 16.72 11.63
C HIS A 122 0.04 17.10 13.06
N SER A 123 -1.06 16.56 13.57
CA SER A 123 -1.51 16.81 14.94
C SER A 123 -0.49 16.37 15.97
N ALA A 124 0.11 15.20 15.79
CA ALA A 124 1.14 14.68 16.68
C ALA A 124 2.38 15.58 16.70
N SER A 125 2.77 16.12 15.54
CA SER A 125 3.95 16.98 15.44
C SER A 125 3.76 18.32 16.16
N LEU A 126 2.53 18.79 16.27
CA LEU A 126 2.22 20.06 16.94
C LEU A 126 2.23 19.93 18.47
N ILE A 127 2.10 18.72 19.00
CA ILE A 127 2.10 18.46 20.45
C ILE A 127 3.53 18.42 20.99
N LEU A 128 4.48 18.01 20.18
CA LEU A 128 5.88 17.92 20.55
C LEU A 128 6.56 19.28 20.40
#